data_cc63397d7470a691a526fbe6fdca2c47
#
_entry.id   cc63397d7470a691a526fbe6fdca2c47
#
_cell.length_a   1.000
_cell.length_b   1.000
_cell.length_c   1.000
_cell.angle_alpha   90.00
_cell.angle_beta   90.00
_cell.angle_gamma   90.00
#
_symmetry.space_group_name_H-M   'P 1'
#
loop_
_entity.id
_entity.type
_entity.pdbx_description
1 polymer ?
#
loop_
_entity_poly.entity_id
_entity_poly.type
_entity_poly.pdbx_seq_one_letter_code
_entity_poly.pdbx_strand_id
1 'polypeptide(L)'
;MAATGTVYLLHFDRPYVHAAHYTGWTTDLPARLAEHAAGRGARLLAVVTSAGIGWTLARTWAGTRSAERALKRQGGASRRCPLCGIHPRERGGGAQS
;
A
#
# COMPACT_ATOMS: atom_id res chain seq x y z
N MET A 1 -20.77 -9.80 -13.25
CA MET A 1 -19.39 -10.21 -13.44
C MET A 1 -18.46 -9.15 -12.87
N ALA A 2 -17.51 -9.53 -12.03
CA ALA A 2 -16.59 -8.56 -11.45
C ALA A 2 -15.51 -8.18 -12.47
N ALA A 3 -15.19 -6.89 -12.54
CA ALA A 3 -14.13 -6.42 -13.41
C ALA A 3 -12.77 -6.80 -12.81
N THR A 4 -11.87 -7.29 -13.66
CA THR A 4 -10.48 -7.51 -13.27
C THR A 4 -9.73 -6.19 -13.43
N GLY A 5 -8.96 -5.85 -12.41
CA GLY A 5 -8.13 -4.67 -12.42
C GLY A 5 -6.80 -4.95 -11.77
N THR A 6 -6.27 -3.95 -11.11
CA THR A 6 -4.98 -4.05 -10.43
C THR A 6 -5.16 -3.81 -8.95
N VAL A 7 -4.71 -4.75 -8.14
CA VAL A 7 -4.51 -4.54 -6.71
C VAL A 7 -3.13 -3.93 -6.54
N TYR A 8 -3.01 -2.90 -5.74
CA TYR A 8 -1.73 -2.24 -5.55
C TYR A 8 -1.48 -1.99 -4.07
N LEU A 9 -0.20 -2.00 -3.71
CA LEU A 9 0.25 -1.81 -2.34
C LEU A 9 1.19 -0.62 -2.31
N LEU A 10 0.86 0.37 -1.49
CA LEU A 10 1.70 1.53 -1.27
C LEU A 10 2.43 1.38 0.07
N HIS A 11 3.71 1.72 0.07
CA HIS A 11 4.55 1.70 1.25
C HIS A 11 4.82 3.14 1.65
N PHE A 12 4.46 3.53 2.87
CA PHE A 12 4.69 4.89 3.37
C PHE A 12 6.14 5.02 3.86
N ASP A 13 6.72 6.19 3.65
CA ASP A 13 8.09 6.45 4.08
C ASP A 13 8.24 6.34 5.59
N ARG A 14 7.16 6.65 6.31
CA ARG A 14 7.07 6.42 7.75
C ARG A 14 5.60 6.19 8.10
N PRO A 15 5.31 5.52 9.21
CA PRO A 15 3.92 5.29 9.58
C PRO A 15 3.17 6.58 9.89
N TYR A 16 1.90 6.62 9.50
CA TYR A 16 0.96 7.63 9.95
C TYR A 16 0.10 6.97 11.03
N VAL A 17 0.33 7.34 12.29
CA VAL A 17 -0.26 6.66 13.45
C VAL A 17 0.15 5.19 13.41
N HIS A 18 -0.75 4.28 13.03
CA HIS A 18 -0.45 2.85 12.92
C HIS A 18 -0.40 2.35 11.49
N ALA A 19 -0.68 3.22 10.53
CA ALA A 19 -0.77 2.83 9.12
C ALA A 19 0.58 3.04 8.44
N ALA A 20 1.17 1.96 7.95
CA ALA A 20 2.44 1.98 7.21
C ALA A 20 2.24 1.65 5.74
N HIS A 21 1.06 1.19 5.36
CA HIS A 21 0.75 0.75 4.00
C HIS A 21 -0.68 1.08 3.63
N TYR A 22 -0.94 1.10 2.33
CA TYR A 22 -2.28 1.21 1.79
C TYR A 22 -2.44 0.16 0.69
N THR A 23 -3.52 -0.62 0.76
CA THR A 23 -3.88 -1.57 -0.30
C THR A 23 -5.10 -1.02 -1.01
N GLY A 24 -5.03 -0.94 -2.34
CA GLY A 24 -6.13 -0.43 -3.15
C GLY A 24 -6.38 -1.28 -4.38
N TRP A 25 -7.40 -0.92 -5.12
CA TRP A 25 -7.78 -1.58 -6.36
C TRP A 25 -8.24 -0.53 -7.37
N THR A 26 -7.86 -0.71 -8.62
CA THR A 26 -8.27 0.20 -9.68
C THR A 26 -8.21 -0.50 -11.04
N THR A 27 -8.97 0.01 -11.99
CA THR A 27 -8.84 -0.38 -13.40
C THR A 27 -7.90 0.55 -14.16
N ASP A 28 -7.41 1.62 -13.52
CA ASP A 28 -6.50 2.58 -14.15
C ASP A 28 -5.48 3.04 -13.11
N LEU A 29 -4.41 2.28 -12.98
CA LEU A 29 -3.41 2.53 -11.95
C LEU A 29 -2.73 3.90 -12.09
N PRO A 30 -2.26 4.33 -13.26
CA PRO A 30 -1.62 5.65 -13.35
C PRO A 30 -2.52 6.79 -12.91
N ALA A 31 -3.79 6.77 -13.34
CA ALA A 31 -4.75 7.81 -12.93
C ALA A 31 -5.00 7.77 -11.44
N ARG A 32 -5.11 6.57 -10.86
CA ARG A 32 -5.37 6.42 -9.43
C ARG A 32 -4.20 6.92 -8.59
N LEU A 33 -2.98 6.61 -9.00
CA LEU A 33 -1.79 7.09 -8.30
C LEU A 33 -1.69 8.61 -8.36
N ALA A 34 -2.07 9.20 -9.51
CA ALA A 34 -2.10 10.66 -9.63
C ALA A 34 -3.12 11.29 -8.68
N GLU A 35 -4.29 10.65 -8.51
CA GLU A 35 -5.29 11.11 -7.56
C GLU A 35 -4.75 11.06 -6.12
N HIS A 36 -4.08 9.97 -5.77
CA HIS A 36 -3.48 9.83 -4.44
C HIS A 36 -2.41 10.90 -4.20
N ALA A 37 -1.58 11.17 -5.19
CA ALA A 37 -0.53 12.17 -5.06
C ALA A 37 -1.12 13.58 -4.89
N ALA A 38 -2.31 13.81 -5.45
CA ALA A 38 -3.02 15.08 -5.30
C ALA A 38 -3.83 15.17 -4.00
N GLY A 39 -3.78 14.14 -3.16
CA GLY A 39 -4.53 14.11 -1.91
C GLY A 39 -5.99 13.73 -2.08
N ARG A 40 -6.32 13.10 -3.20
CA ARG A 40 -7.68 12.66 -3.50
C ARG A 40 -7.71 11.13 -3.58
N GLY A 41 -8.88 10.58 -3.74
CA GLY A 41 -9.05 9.16 -4.00
C GLY A 41 -9.32 8.34 -2.75
N ALA A 42 -8.50 8.43 -1.73
CA ALA A 42 -8.70 7.72 -0.47
C ALA A 42 -8.40 8.64 0.69
N ARG A 43 -9.23 8.56 1.74
CA ARG A 43 -9.09 9.44 2.90
C ARG A 43 -7.74 9.26 3.58
N LEU A 44 -7.29 8.02 3.75
CA LEU A 44 -6.00 7.76 4.37
C LEU A 44 -4.87 8.44 3.61
N LEU A 45 -4.89 8.35 2.28
CA LEU A 45 -3.86 8.97 1.45
C LEU A 45 -3.91 10.50 1.54
N ALA A 46 -5.11 11.06 1.69
CA ALA A 46 -5.25 12.51 1.86
C ALA A 46 -4.57 12.98 3.14
N VAL A 47 -4.79 12.28 4.27
CA VAL A 47 -4.17 12.68 5.53
C VAL A 47 -2.67 12.39 5.55
N VAL A 48 -2.24 11.30 4.95
CA VAL A 48 -0.82 10.96 4.83
C VAL A 48 -0.09 12.04 4.03
N THR A 49 -0.66 12.46 2.90
CA THR A 49 -0.11 13.53 2.08
C THR A 49 -0.05 14.85 2.84
N SER A 50 -1.12 15.18 3.56
CA SER A 50 -1.17 16.41 4.37
C SER A 50 -0.14 16.40 5.49
N ALA A 51 0.19 15.22 6.00
CA ALA A 51 1.22 15.09 7.04
C ALA A 51 2.65 15.15 6.47
N GLY A 52 2.79 15.30 5.17
CA GLY A 52 4.11 15.37 4.54
C GLY A 52 4.79 14.01 4.42
N ILE A 53 4.04 12.93 4.50
CA ILE A 53 4.59 11.58 4.40
C ILE A 53 4.53 11.14 2.93
N GLY A 54 5.68 10.78 2.36
CA GLY A 54 5.73 10.22 1.02
C GLY A 54 5.38 8.74 1.01
N TRP A 55 5.12 8.21 -0.18
CA TRP A 55 4.83 6.80 -0.34
C TRP A 55 5.38 6.30 -1.67
N THR A 56 5.59 5.00 -1.75
CA THR A 56 6.14 4.32 -2.92
C THR A 56 5.23 3.17 -3.30
N LEU A 57 5.01 2.99 -4.60
CA LEU A 57 4.30 1.82 -5.11
C LEU A 57 5.20 0.61 -4.91
N ALA A 58 4.83 -0.25 -3.95
CA ALA A 58 5.68 -1.36 -3.54
C ALA A 58 5.41 -2.63 -4.33
N ARG A 59 4.14 -2.87 -4.69
CA ARG A 59 3.77 -4.11 -5.37
C ARG A 59 2.44 -3.93 -6.09
N THR A 60 2.29 -4.64 -7.22
CA THR A 60 1.01 -4.73 -7.93
C THR A 60 0.76 -6.16 -8.33
N TRP A 61 -0.51 -6.51 -8.47
CA TRP A 61 -0.90 -7.80 -9.05
C TRP A 61 -2.32 -7.70 -9.58
N ALA A 62 -2.65 -8.58 -10.54
CA ALA A 62 -3.98 -8.61 -11.13
C ALA A 62 -4.98 -9.14 -10.12
N GLY A 63 -6.18 -8.59 -10.12
CA GLY A 63 -7.22 -9.07 -9.21
C GLY A 63 -8.49 -8.28 -9.33
N THR A 64 -9.47 -8.68 -8.52
CA THR A 64 -10.77 -8.01 -8.45
C THR A 64 -10.85 -7.17 -7.19
N ARG A 65 -11.88 -6.32 -7.13
CA ARG A 65 -12.13 -5.55 -5.92
C ARG A 65 -12.40 -6.46 -4.71
N SER A 66 -13.02 -7.62 -4.95
CA SER A 66 -13.24 -8.59 -3.88
C SER A 66 -11.94 -9.12 -3.32
N ALA A 67 -10.95 -9.35 -4.19
CA ALA A 67 -9.62 -9.78 -3.76
C ALA A 67 -8.95 -8.72 -2.90
N GLU A 68 -9.06 -7.46 -3.27
CA GLU A 68 -8.52 -6.35 -2.49
C GLU A 68 -9.16 -6.27 -1.10
N ARG A 69 -10.48 -6.44 -1.03
CA ARG A 69 -11.19 -6.45 0.25
C ARG A 69 -10.76 -7.60 1.13
N ALA A 70 -10.56 -8.78 0.54
CA ALA A 70 -10.10 -9.95 1.28
C ALA A 70 -8.72 -9.71 1.88
N LEU A 71 -7.82 -9.10 1.12
CA LEU A 71 -6.48 -8.79 1.61
C LEU A 71 -6.53 -7.79 2.77
N LYS A 72 -7.40 -6.80 2.71
CA LYS A 72 -7.55 -5.84 3.80
C LYS A 72 -8.05 -6.51 5.08
N ARG A 73 -8.99 -7.44 4.96
CA ARG A 73 -9.52 -8.17 6.11
C ARG A 73 -8.46 -9.07 6.75
N GLN A 74 -7.58 -9.64 5.93
CA GLN A 74 -6.51 -10.52 6.42
C GLN A 74 -5.42 -9.75 7.14
N GLY A 75 -5.23 -8.48 6.77
CA GLY A 75 -4.07 -7.73 7.23
C GLY A 75 -2.79 -8.25 6.61
N GLY A 76 -1.66 -8.02 7.25
CA GLY A 76 -0.39 -8.57 6.79
C GLY A 76 0.21 -7.87 5.59
N ALA A 77 -0.10 -6.58 5.40
CA ALA A 77 0.47 -5.81 4.30
C ALA A 77 1.99 -5.81 4.35
N SER A 78 2.58 -5.77 5.53
CA SER A 78 4.04 -5.80 5.69
C SER A 78 4.65 -7.07 5.13
N ARG A 79 3.96 -8.20 5.26
CA ARG A 79 4.45 -9.47 4.74
C ARG A 79 4.41 -9.52 3.21
N ARG A 80 3.49 -8.76 2.60
CA ARG A 80 3.36 -8.70 1.14
C ARG A 80 4.22 -7.59 0.53
N CYS A 81 4.76 -6.70 1.35
CA CYS A 81 5.49 -5.53 0.89
C CYS A 81 6.96 -5.89 0.69
N PRO A 82 7.48 -5.87 -0.56
CA PRO A 82 8.88 -6.17 -0.79
C PRO A 82 9.83 -5.14 -0.18
N LEU A 83 9.37 -3.92 0.02
CA LEU A 83 10.19 -2.88 0.64
C LEU A 83 10.39 -3.14 2.12
N CYS A 84 9.37 -3.64 2.82
CA CYS A 84 9.49 -4.05 4.21
C CYS A 84 10.38 -5.28 4.34
N GLY A 85 10.29 -6.21 3.39
CA GLY A 85 11.08 -7.43 3.41
C GLY A 85 12.56 -7.21 3.19
N ILE A 86 12.95 -6.05 2.71
CA ILE A 86 14.36 -5.71 2.52
C ILE A 86 15.03 -5.32 3.83
N HIS A 87 14.27 -4.90 4.82
CA HIS A 87 14.83 -4.46 6.10
C HIS A 87 15.52 -5.63 6.78
N PRO A 88 16.83 -5.46 7.10
CA PRO A 88 17.54 -6.52 7.82
C PRO A 88 16.92 -6.68 9.19
N ARG A 89 16.95 -7.77 9.59
CA ARG A 89 16.33 -8.02 10.86
C ARG A 89 17.33 -8.16 11.95
N GLU A 90 17.50 -7.44 10.83
CA GLU A 90 18.11 -7.30 10.92
C GLU A 90 18.21 -7.59 11.28
N ARG A 91 18.51 -7.90 11.74
CA ARG A 91 18.57 -7.91 11.68
C ARG A 91 18.62 -8.13 11.90
N GLY A 92 18.87 -8.37 12.48
CA GLY A 92 18.98 -8.43 12.32
C GLY A 92 18.82 -8.53 12.64
N GLY A 93 19.02 -8.78 13.27
CA GLY A 93 18.97 -8.74 13.05
C GLY A 93 18.55 -8.76 13.17
N GLY A 94 18.71 -8.95 13.78
CA GLY A 94 18.40 -8.84 13.36
C GLY A 94 17.83 -8.84 13.33
N ALA A 95 18.01 -8.95 13.82
CA ALA A 95 17.51 -8.82 13.37
C ALA A 95 16.85 -8.77 13.21
N GLN A 96 16.97 -8.87 13.54
CA GLN A 96 16.38 -8.77 13.06
C GLN A 96 15.85 -8.79 12.76
N SER A 97 16.20 -9.15 13.18
CA SER A 97 15.81 -9.14 12.61
C SER A 97 15.44 -8.94 12.64
#